data_1ddc2374732c7387450be772ffd422ee
#
_entry.id   1ddc2374732c7387450be772ffd422ee
#
_cell.length_a   1.000
_cell.length_b   1.000
_cell.length_c   1.000
_cell.angle_alpha   90.00
_cell.angle_beta   90.00
_cell.angle_gamma   90.00
#
_symmetry.space_group_name_H-M   'P 1'
#
loop_
_entity.id
_entity.type
_entity.pdbx_description
1 polymer ?
#
loop_
_entity_poly.entity_id
_entity_poly.type
_entity_poly.pdbx_seq_one_letter_code
_entity_poly.pdbx_strand_id
1 'polypeptide(L)'
;MRIVVVNNFFPPRVGGSSHLSDALARGYAARAHEVLVVTAAYGEAPAQEQRDGIRIVRFPAAMLPETRFAVSFDLSFASRPSLARQLGQLLDDFRPDVIHQHGQFMDLTWASGAHARHRGIPALLSVHTRLENPTALYRHAFRTLDATLVAPRLRRYRPRIVVMDAHMRDYITDRYRGGYRDLVPIPVGVDPAWVRGGDATVGRKLAGVGDAPILLSVGHVIPLRDRVGLVEALPAVLARHPGARLVVAGKVYYDVFLRRAEELGIAYAVRPLGAVPKSSIPHLLAAATLESHEQGDGLGTATLEAMAAGVPVVGWGRLDNFPGVALRDGGEVLLTHRGDVPGLAQRLLRVLDDPQSAREMGECGRALIDAHFTLERVLDAHLDTLGDLRAST
;
A
#
# COMPACT_ATOMS: atom_id res chain seq x y z
N MET A 1 -11.08 6.05 24.03
CA MET A 1 -11.57 7.04 23.04
C MET A 1 -12.68 6.39 22.21
N ARG A 2 -13.59 7.22 21.72
CA ARG A 2 -14.54 6.84 20.66
C ARG A 2 -13.94 7.25 19.31
N ILE A 3 -13.57 6.27 18.52
CA ILE A 3 -12.84 6.46 17.26
C ILE A 3 -13.73 6.07 16.09
N VAL A 4 -13.92 6.97 15.14
CA VAL A 4 -14.56 6.63 13.86
C VAL A 4 -13.49 6.39 12.81
N VAL A 5 -13.49 5.22 12.18
CA VAL A 5 -12.65 4.90 11.03
C VAL A 5 -13.49 5.03 9.77
N VAL A 6 -13.09 5.91 8.86
CA VAL A 6 -13.80 6.17 7.60
C VAL A 6 -12.97 5.70 6.42
N ASN A 7 -13.45 4.72 5.68
CA ASN A 7 -12.82 4.25 4.46
C ASN A 7 -13.87 3.74 3.48
N ASN A 8 -13.90 4.22 2.24
CA ASN A 8 -14.79 3.66 1.21
C ASN A 8 -14.46 2.19 0.90
N PHE A 9 -13.22 1.76 1.21
CA PHE A 9 -12.74 0.41 0.96
C PHE A 9 -12.50 -0.32 2.28
N PHE A 10 -13.40 -1.24 2.62
CA PHE A 10 -13.31 -2.04 3.84
C PHE A 10 -13.72 -3.51 3.55
N PRO A 11 -13.22 -4.52 4.28
CA PRO A 11 -13.61 -5.90 4.04
C PRO A 11 -15.13 -6.12 3.99
N PRO A 12 -15.63 -6.99 3.09
CA PRO A 12 -14.88 -8.02 2.34
C PRO A 12 -14.14 -7.54 1.09
N ARG A 13 -14.15 -6.25 0.81
CA ARG A 13 -13.39 -5.71 -0.32
C ARG A 13 -11.89 -5.84 -0.10
N VAL A 14 -11.18 -6.45 -1.05
CA VAL A 14 -9.74 -6.68 -0.99
C VAL A 14 -8.97 -5.44 -1.47
N GLY A 15 -7.92 -5.05 -0.75
CA GLY A 15 -7.04 -3.95 -1.14
C GLY A 15 -6.14 -3.50 0.01
N GLY A 16 -5.03 -2.85 -0.29
CA GLY A 16 -4.05 -2.41 0.73
C GLY A 16 -4.66 -1.49 1.80
N SER A 17 -5.40 -0.45 1.38
CA SER A 17 -6.07 0.46 2.31
C SER A 17 -7.19 -0.22 3.10
N SER A 18 -7.90 -1.18 2.48
CA SER A 18 -8.94 -1.97 3.14
C SER A 18 -8.35 -2.81 4.28
N HIS A 19 -7.28 -3.53 4.00
CA HIS A 19 -6.62 -4.38 5.01
C HIS A 19 -5.99 -3.55 6.13
N LEU A 20 -5.36 -2.42 5.81
CA LEU A 20 -4.76 -1.56 6.82
C LEU A 20 -5.83 -0.93 7.72
N SER A 21 -6.90 -0.38 7.16
CA SER A 21 -7.98 0.23 7.96
C SER A 21 -8.69 -0.81 8.85
N ASP A 22 -8.86 -2.04 8.38
CA ASP A 22 -9.40 -3.15 9.19
C ASP A 22 -8.45 -3.54 10.33
N ALA A 23 -7.16 -3.68 10.04
CA ALA A 23 -6.15 -4.00 11.06
C ALA A 23 -6.05 -2.90 12.13
N LEU A 24 -6.07 -1.63 11.73
CA LEU A 24 -6.09 -0.50 12.66
C LEU A 24 -7.37 -0.47 13.49
N ALA A 25 -8.55 -0.64 12.87
CA ALA A 25 -9.82 -0.64 13.59
C ALA A 25 -9.87 -1.75 14.65
N ARG A 26 -9.47 -2.98 14.29
CA ARG A 26 -9.36 -4.09 15.25
C ARG A 26 -8.33 -3.83 16.33
N GLY A 27 -7.18 -3.26 15.95
CA GLY A 27 -6.14 -2.88 16.92
C GLY A 27 -6.60 -1.82 17.91
N TYR A 28 -7.40 -0.84 17.48
CA TYR A 28 -8.03 0.15 18.37
C TYR A 28 -9.02 -0.52 19.34
N ALA A 29 -9.90 -1.40 18.82
CA ALA A 29 -10.86 -2.12 19.65
C ALA A 29 -10.16 -3.03 20.68
N ALA A 30 -9.10 -3.75 20.28
CA ALA A 30 -8.30 -4.58 21.16
C ALA A 30 -7.62 -3.79 22.31
N ARG A 31 -7.40 -2.49 22.11
CA ARG A 31 -6.86 -1.56 23.14
C ARG A 31 -7.97 -0.80 23.89
N ALA A 32 -9.16 -1.40 23.97
CA ALA A 32 -10.32 -0.90 24.70
C ALA A 32 -10.83 0.47 24.25
N HIS A 33 -10.68 0.80 22.97
CA HIS A 33 -11.36 1.94 22.35
C HIS A 33 -12.70 1.49 21.75
N GLU A 34 -13.72 2.35 21.82
CA GLU A 34 -15.00 2.16 21.13
C GLU A 34 -14.82 2.56 19.67
N VAL A 35 -15.06 1.63 18.73
CA VAL A 35 -14.74 1.82 17.32
C VAL A 35 -15.98 1.68 16.44
N LEU A 36 -16.25 2.72 15.65
CA LEU A 36 -17.23 2.72 14.57
C LEU A 36 -16.50 2.80 13.23
N VAL A 37 -16.75 1.84 12.36
CA VAL A 37 -16.29 1.88 10.97
C VAL A 37 -17.41 2.35 10.07
N VAL A 38 -17.14 3.36 9.26
CA VAL A 38 -18.03 3.89 8.21
C VAL A 38 -17.42 3.58 6.85
N THR A 39 -18.15 2.84 6.02
CA THR A 39 -17.65 2.39 4.71
C THR A 39 -18.73 2.38 3.65
N ALA A 40 -18.33 2.22 2.38
CA ALA A 40 -19.23 2.00 1.27
C ALA A 40 -19.65 0.52 1.19
N ALA A 41 -20.92 0.26 0.82
CA ALA A 41 -21.41 -1.09 0.60
C ALA A 41 -20.64 -1.77 -0.54
N TYR A 42 -20.39 -3.07 -0.38
CA TYR A 42 -19.70 -3.89 -1.35
C TYR A 42 -20.22 -5.33 -1.34
N GLY A 43 -20.57 -5.84 -2.52
CA GLY A 43 -21.14 -7.18 -2.66
C GLY A 43 -22.39 -7.36 -1.79
N GLU A 44 -22.51 -8.53 -1.17
CA GLU A 44 -23.64 -8.90 -0.29
C GLU A 44 -23.36 -8.60 1.20
N ALA A 45 -22.30 -7.85 1.51
CA ALA A 45 -21.98 -7.53 2.89
C ALA A 45 -23.12 -6.76 3.58
N PRO A 46 -23.48 -7.12 4.82
CA PRO A 46 -24.63 -6.52 5.52
C PRO A 46 -24.40 -5.01 5.73
N ALA A 47 -25.49 -4.24 5.70
CA ALA A 47 -25.44 -2.79 5.91
C ALA A 47 -24.95 -2.41 7.31
N GLN A 48 -25.18 -3.25 8.30
CA GLN A 48 -24.66 -3.13 9.66
C GLN A 48 -24.13 -4.46 10.15
N GLU A 49 -23.00 -4.43 10.82
CA GLU A 49 -22.30 -5.61 11.32
C GLU A 49 -21.58 -5.27 12.64
N GLN A 50 -21.58 -6.23 13.57
CA GLN A 50 -20.72 -6.19 14.75
C GLN A 50 -19.68 -7.31 14.61
N ARG A 51 -18.39 -6.96 14.59
CA ARG A 51 -17.32 -7.93 14.43
C ARG A 51 -16.08 -7.49 15.23
N ASP A 52 -15.48 -8.39 16.01
CA ASP A 52 -14.26 -8.17 16.76
C ASP A 52 -14.29 -6.89 17.65
N GLY A 53 -15.44 -6.60 18.26
CA GLY A 53 -15.63 -5.39 19.06
C GLY A 53 -15.84 -4.09 18.26
N ILE A 54 -15.94 -4.19 16.93
CA ILE A 54 -16.11 -3.06 16.02
C ILE A 54 -17.54 -3.02 15.49
N ARG A 55 -18.18 -1.86 15.56
CA ARG A 55 -19.44 -1.60 14.84
C ARG A 55 -19.13 -1.11 13.43
N ILE A 56 -19.65 -1.79 12.41
CA ILE A 56 -19.44 -1.44 11.00
C ILE A 56 -20.77 -1.01 10.39
N VAL A 57 -20.78 0.15 9.76
CA VAL A 57 -21.94 0.69 9.03
C VAL A 57 -21.54 0.96 7.58
N ARG A 58 -22.28 0.31 6.65
CA ARG A 58 -22.04 0.41 5.20
C ARG A 58 -23.12 1.26 4.54
N PHE A 59 -22.71 2.36 3.93
CA PHE A 59 -23.62 3.20 3.16
C PHE A 59 -23.81 2.64 1.75
N PRO A 60 -25.04 2.61 1.22
CA PRO A 60 -25.30 2.19 -0.14
C PRO A 60 -24.44 2.98 -1.12
N ALA A 61 -23.76 2.29 -2.04
CA ALA A 61 -22.80 2.88 -2.95
C ALA A 61 -23.03 2.44 -4.39
N ALA A 62 -22.68 3.32 -5.33
CA ALA A 62 -22.59 3.01 -6.74
C ALA A 62 -21.12 2.68 -7.06
N MET A 63 -20.90 1.56 -7.78
CA MET A 63 -19.59 1.21 -8.30
C MET A 63 -19.40 1.83 -9.68
N LEU A 64 -18.26 2.49 -9.87
CA LEU A 64 -17.85 2.88 -11.21
C LEU A 64 -17.25 1.66 -11.91
N PRO A 65 -17.64 1.40 -13.19
CA PRO A 65 -17.06 0.30 -13.92
C PRO A 65 -15.55 0.48 -14.08
N GLU A 66 -14.81 -0.65 -14.09
CA GLU A 66 -13.39 -0.66 -14.43
C GLU A 66 -13.20 0.01 -15.80
N THR A 67 -12.50 1.13 -15.84
CA THR A 67 -12.15 1.77 -17.10
C THR A 67 -10.70 1.47 -17.45
N ARG A 68 -10.44 1.00 -18.66
CA ARG A 68 -9.09 0.72 -19.19
C ARG A 68 -8.13 1.91 -19.10
N PHE A 69 -8.64 3.11 -18.84
CA PHE A 69 -7.90 4.34 -19.10
C PHE A 69 -7.45 5.10 -17.85
N ALA A 70 -8.11 4.98 -16.71
CA ALA A 70 -7.83 5.88 -15.59
C ALA A 70 -7.50 5.17 -14.29
N VAL A 71 -8.15 4.07 -13.97
CA VAL A 71 -8.05 3.41 -12.66
C VAL A 71 -8.10 1.89 -12.85
N SER A 72 -7.13 1.22 -12.27
CA SER A 72 -7.02 -0.25 -12.33
C SER A 72 -7.80 -0.95 -11.22
N PHE A 73 -8.73 -0.27 -10.56
CA PHE A 73 -9.53 -0.84 -9.48
C PHE A 73 -10.90 -0.17 -9.40
N ASP A 74 -11.87 -0.92 -8.94
CA ASP A 74 -13.24 -0.44 -8.74
C ASP A 74 -13.28 0.74 -7.77
N LEU A 75 -13.89 1.83 -8.17
CA LEU A 75 -14.21 2.94 -7.28
C LEU A 75 -15.67 2.85 -6.87
N SER A 76 -15.94 2.90 -5.58
CA SER A 76 -17.29 2.98 -5.03
C SER A 76 -17.52 4.31 -4.32
N PHE A 77 -18.63 4.94 -4.68
CA PHE A 77 -19.06 6.20 -4.08
C PHE A 77 -20.43 6.05 -3.45
N ALA A 78 -20.58 6.49 -2.21
CA ALA A 78 -21.82 6.51 -1.46
C ALA A 78 -22.64 7.81 -1.67
N SER A 79 -22.23 8.65 -2.63
CA SER A 79 -22.81 9.96 -2.89
C SER A 79 -24.28 9.88 -3.26
N ARG A 80 -25.15 10.29 -2.31
CA ARG A 80 -26.61 10.44 -2.44
C ARG A 80 -27.01 11.72 -1.73
N PRO A 81 -28.14 12.33 -2.09
CA PRO A 81 -28.63 13.56 -1.43
C PRO A 81 -28.79 13.42 0.10
N SER A 82 -29.07 12.18 0.58
CA SER A 82 -29.24 11.89 2.02
C SER A 82 -27.93 11.56 2.76
N LEU A 83 -26.80 11.36 2.06
CA LEU A 83 -25.54 10.90 2.68
C LEU A 83 -25.10 11.81 3.83
N ALA A 84 -24.98 13.09 3.57
CA ALA A 84 -24.48 14.05 4.56
C ALA A 84 -25.34 14.07 5.83
N ARG A 85 -26.69 13.98 5.67
CA ARG A 85 -27.63 13.95 6.79
C ARG A 85 -27.52 12.64 7.56
N GLN A 86 -27.55 11.50 6.88
CA GLN A 86 -27.51 10.18 7.52
C GLN A 86 -26.17 9.92 8.22
N LEU A 87 -25.06 10.29 7.57
CA LEU A 87 -23.73 10.22 8.16
C LEU A 87 -23.62 11.15 9.37
N GLY A 88 -24.12 12.39 9.23
CA GLY A 88 -24.13 13.36 10.32
C GLY A 88 -24.90 12.83 11.54
N GLN A 89 -26.09 12.27 11.36
CA GLN A 89 -26.88 11.65 12.45
C GLN A 89 -26.11 10.49 13.10
N LEU A 90 -25.53 9.59 12.31
CA LEU A 90 -24.72 8.45 12.82
C LEU A 90 -23.54 8.94 13.68
N LEU A 91 -22.84 9.98 13.23
CA LEU A 91 -21.72 10.56 13.95
C LEU A 91 -22.16 11.32 15.21
N ASP A 92 -23.30 12.05 15.16
CA ASP A 92 -23.87 12.73 16.32
C ASP A 92 -24.33 11.75 17.40
N ASP A 93 -24.91 10.59 17.00
CA ASP A 93 -25.30 9.52 17.92
C ASP A 93 -24.10 8.82 18.55
N PHE A 94 -23.06 8.58 17.76
CA PHE A 94 -21.83 7.93 18.24
C PHE A 94 -20.96 8.87 19.08
N ARG A 95 -21.00 10.20 18.85
CA ARG A 95 -20.20 11.24 19.52
C ARG A 95 -18.70 10.92 19.53
N PRO A 96 -18.06 10.85 18.37
CA PRO A 96 -16.63 10.51 18.29
C PRO A 96 -15.74 11.55 18.97
N ASP A 97 -14.68 11.07 19.64
CA ASP A 97 -13.59 11.92 20.10
C ASP A 97 -12.68 12.34 18.93
N VAL A 98 -12.49 11.44 17.95
CA VAL A 98 -11.64 11.65 16.78
C VAL A 98 -12.18 10.88 15.56
N ILE A 99 -11.87 11.36 14.36
CA ILE A 99 -12.20 10.68 13.10
C ILE A 99 -10.90 10.35 12.37
N HIS A 100 -10.65 9.05 12.12
CA HIS A 100 -9.54 8.57 11.30
C HIS A 100 -10.05 8.22 9.89
N GLN A 101 -9.65 9.01 8.92
CA GLN A 101 -10.08 8.89 7.52
C GLN A 101 -9.01 8.21 6.68
N HIS A 102 -9.44 7.45 5.65
CA HIS A 102 -8.57 6.81 4.68
C HIS A 102 -8.97 7.20 3.25
N GLY A 103 -7.99 7.76 2.51
CA GLY A 103 -8.19 8.17 1.12
C GLY A 103 -8.76 9.60 0.98
N GLN A 104 -7.96 10.50 0.40
CA GLN A 104 -8.24 11.92 0.31
C GLN A 104 -9.32 12.30 -0.72
N PHE A 105 -9.56 11.45 -1.72
CA PHE A 105 -10.47 11.75 -2.83
C PHE A 105 -11.82 11.01 -2.76
N MET A 106 -12.16 10.48 -1.56
CA MET A 106 -13.38 9.71 -1.35
C MET A 106 -14.50 10.55 -0.73
N ASP A 107 -15.73 10.30 -1.14
CA ASP A 107 -16.89 11.04 -0.72
C ASP A 107 -17.23 10.90 0.77
N LEU A 108 -17.06 9.71 1.36
CA LEU A 108 -17.22 9.51 2.80
C LEU A 108 -16.18 10.31 3.59
N THR A 109 -14.94 10.42 3.09
CA THR A 109 -13.89 11.28 3.66
C THR A 109 -14.33 12.74 3.62
N TRP A 110 -14.90 13.21 2.52
CA TRP A 110 -15.37 14.60 2.40
C TRP A 110 -16.56 14.89 3.27
N ALA A 111 -17.53 13.98 3.33
CA ALA A 111 -18.74 14.16 4.14
C ALA A 111 -18.41 14.11 5.65
N SER A 112 -17.57 13.17 6.10
CA SER A 112 -17.12 13.11 7.49
C SER A 112 -16.22 14.28 7.88
N GLY A 113 -15.37 14.78 6.96
CA GLY A 113 -14.56 15.97 7.18
C GLY A 113 -15.41 17.26 7.31
N ALA A 114 -16.47 17.37 6.52
CA ALA A 114 -17.41 18.51 6.65
C ALA A 114 -18.13 18.48 8.01
N HIS A 115 -18.57 17.31 8.46
CA HIS A 115 -19.18 17.10 9.77
C HIS A 115 -18.19 17.36 10.90
N ALA A 116 -16.97 16.85 10.80
CA ALA A 116 -15.88 17.06 11.75
C ALA A 116 -15.63 18.56 11.99
N ARG A 117 -15.54 19.34 10.91
CA ARG A 117 -15.40 20.80 10.99
C ARG A 117 -16.59 21.43 11.71
N HIS A 118 -17.82 21.05 11.38
CA HIS A 118 -19.03 21.64 11.96
C HIS A 118 -19.14 21.38 13.47
N ARG A 119 -18.69 20.21 13.92
CA ARG A 119 -18.72 19.77 15.32
C ARG A 119 -17.43 20.03 16.10
N GLY A 120 -16.37 20.54 15.47
CA GLY A 120 -15.07 20.74 16.11
C GLY A 120 -14.36 19.42 16.42
N ILE A 121 -14.69 18.31 15.71
CA ILE A 121 -14.08 17.01 15.93
C ILE A 121 -12.74 16.95 15.19
N PRO A 122 -11.62 16.60 15.84
CA PRO A 122 -10.34 16.48 15.16
C PRO A 122 -10.32 15.30 14.17
N ALA A 123 -9.60 15.48 13.05
CA ALA A 123 -9.51 14.47 12.00
C ALA A 123 -8.05 14.13 11.66
N LEU A 124 -7.76 12.83 11.59
CA LEU A 124 -6.54 12.26 11.03
C LEU A 124 -6.88 11.70 9.65
N LEU A 125 -6.07 11.99 8.63
CA LEU A 125 -6.27 11.48 7.27
C LEU A 125 -5.05 10.67 6.83
N SER A 126 -5.21 9.39 6.59
CA SER A 126 -4.22 8.53 5.94
C SER A 126 -4.40 8.55 4.42
N VAL A 127 -3.38 9.04 3.71
CA VAL A 127 -3.39 9.11 2.24
C VAL A 127 -2.69 7.87 1.69
N HIS A 128 -3.41 7.06 0.92
CA HIS A 128 -2.91 5.77 0.41
C HIS A 128 -2.57 5.78 -1.08
N THR A 129 -3.06 6.76 -1.82
CA THR A 129 -2.98 6.75 -3.27
C THR A 129 -2.61 8.13 -3.78
N ARG A 130 -1.57 8.19 -4.60
CA ARG A 130 -1.25 9.35 -5.41
C ARG A 130 -2.09 9.29 -6.69
N LEU A 131 -2.77 10.37 -7.02
CA LEU A 131 -3.50 10.52 -8.28
C LEU A 131 -2.49 10.89 -9.37
N GLU A 132 -1.77 9.89 -9.86
CA GLU A 132 -0.71 10.02 -10.85
C GLU A 132 -0.90 9.00 -11.98
N ASN A 133 -0.48 9.37 -13.18
CA ASN A 133 -0.46 8.50 -14.35
C ASN A 133 0.70 8.90 -15.27
N PRO A 134 1.42 7.96 -15.89
CA PRO A 134 2.50 8.26 -16.83
C PRO A 134 2.02 9.01 -18.06
N THR A 135 0.78 8.79 -18.49
CA THR A 135 0.19 9.47 -19.65
C THR A 135 -0.13 10.94 -19.33
N ALA A 136 0.36 11.87 -20.15
CA ALA A 136 0.25 13.31 -19.93
C ALA A 136 -1.21 13.79 -19.74
N LEU A 137 -2.16 13.26 -20.54
CA LEU A 137 -3.58 13.59 -20.45
C LEU A 137 -4.15 13.27 -19.05
N TYR A 138 -3.94 12.05 -18.57
CA TYR A 138 -4.44 11.64 -17.25
C TYR A 138 -3.72 12.34 -16.11
N ARG A 139 -2.42 12.58 -16.26
CA ARG A 139 -1.66 13.38 -15.29
C ARG A 139 -2.24 14.79 -15.13
N HIS A 140 -2.61 15.43 -16.24
CA HIS A 140 -3.27 16.74 -16.21
C HIS A 140 -4.67 16.67 -15.58
N ALA A 141 -5.47 15.68 -15.97
CA ALA A 141 -6.80 15.47 -15.41
C ALA A 141 -6.76 15.22 -13.90
N PHE A 142 -5.83 14.42 -13.41
CA PHE A 142 -5.66 14.18 -11.97
C PHE A 142 -5.16 15.41 -11.21
N ARG A 143 -4.28 16.21 -11.83
CA ARG A 143 -3.89 17.51 -11.26
C ARG A 143 -5.08 18.45 -11.12
N THR A 144 -5.91 18.51 -12.14
CA THR A 144 -7.13 19.33 -12.11
C THR A 144 -8.11 18.82 -11.05
N LEU A 145 -8.31 17.50 -10.94
CA LEU A 145 -9.15 16.89 -9.90
C LEU A 145 -8.64 17.24 -8.48
N ASP A 146 -7.35 17.13 -8.24
CA ASP A 146 -6.74 17.52 -6.97
C ASP A 146 -6.95 18.99 -6.67
N ALA A 147 -6.71 19.86 -7.63
CA ALA A 147 -6.80 21.31 -7.45
C ALA A 147 -8.23 21.81 -7.26
N THR A 148 -9.22 21.21 -7.96
CA THR A 148 -10.60 21.70 -7.98
C THR A 148 -11.52 20.98 -7.00
N LEU A 149 -11.28 19.73 -6.70
CA LEU A 149 -12.14 18.93 -5.84
C LEU A 149 -11.50 18.56 -4.49
N VAL A 150 -10.27 18.05 -4.47
CA VAL A 150 -9.66 17.51 -3.24
C VAL A 150 -9.12 18.64 -2.37
N ALA A 151 -8.20 19.45 -2.89
CA ALA A 151 -7.54 20.49 -2.11
C ALA A 151 -8.51 21.51 -1.48
N PRO A 152 -9.57 22.00 -2.17
CA PRO A 152 -10.54 22.91 -1.54
C PRO A 152 -11.31 22.26 -0.38
N ARG A 153 -11.58 20.95 -0.45
CA ARG A 153 -12.24 20.22 0.64
C ARG A 153 -11.33 20.07 1.84
N LEU A 154 -10.08 19.67 1.61
CA LEU A 154 -9.08 19.54 2.67
C LEU A 154 -8.84 20.91 3.37
N ARG A 155 -8.72 22.00 2.62
CA ARG A 155 -8.56 23.37 3.17
C ARG A 155 -9.68 23.79 4.10
N ARG A 156 -10.88 23.22 3.98
CA ARG A 156 -12.03 23.56 4.82
C ARG A 156 -11.90 23.03 6.25
N TYR A 157 -11.39 21.80 6.45
CA TYR A 157 -11.30 21.19 7.79
C TYR A 157 -9.87 20.91 8.25
N ARG A 158 -8.88 21.00 7.35
CA ARG A 158 -7.44 20.93 7.63
C ARG A 158 -7.07 19.76 8.55
N PRO A 159 -7.21 18.50 8.09
CA PRO A 159 -6.85 17.34 8.91
C PRO A 159 -5.34 17.33 9.19
N ARG A 160 -4.92 16.64 10.25
CA ARG A 160 -3.55 16.11 10.31
C ARG A 160 -3.43 14.99 9.29
N ILE A 161 -2.36 14.94 8.51
CA ILE A 161 -2.21 13.92 7.47
C ILE A 161 -1.08 12.96 7.80
N VAL A 162 -1.37 11.65 7.73
CA VAL A 162 -0.37 10.59 7.79
C VAL A 162 0.30 10.46 6.44
N VAL A 163 1.63 10.53 6.43
CA VAL A 163 2.49 10.26 5.27
C VAL A 163 3.24 8.95 5.48
N MET A 164 3.07 8.01 4.57
CA MET A 164 3.60 6.65 4.70
C MET A 164 5.00 6.51 4.11
N ASP A 165 5.33 7.35 3.15
CA ASP A 165 6.62 7.38 2.46
C ASP A 165 6.98 8.81 1.99
N ALA A 166 8.22 9.01 1.56
CA ALA A 166 8.72 10.30 1.11
C ALA A 166 7.99 10.81 -0.15
N HIS A 167 7.63 9.92 -1.07
CA HIS A 167 6.90 10.31 -2.28
C HIS A 167 5.49 10.77 -1.97
N MET A 168 4.83 10.14 -0.98
CA MET A 168 3.53 10.58 -0.49
C MET A 168 3.64 11.95 0.18
N ARG A 169 4.69 12.18 0.97
CA ARG A 169 4.97 13.48 1.57
C ARG A 169 5.13 14.55 0.50
N ASP A 170 5.98 14.29 -0.50
CA ASP A 170 6.27 15.23 -1.58
C ASP A 170 5.01 15.52 -2.41
N TYR A 171 4.22 14.49 -2.73
CA TYR A 171 2.92 14.62 -3.40
C TYR A 171 1.92 15.50 -2.62
N ILE A 172 1.74 15.25 -1.33
CA ILE A 172 0.82 16.01 -0.48
C ILE A 172 1.28 17.47 -0.36
N THR A 173 2.58 17.68 -0.20
CA THR A 173 3.17 19.03 -0.08
C THR A 173 2.99 19.83 -1.36
N ASP A 174 3.15 19.20 -2.54
CA ASP A 174 2.92 19.83 -3.84
C ASP A 174 1.43 20.13 -4.07
N ARG A 175 0.56 19.13 -3.86
CA ARG A 175 -0.84 19.18 -4.30
C ARG A 175 -1.79 19.85 -3.31
N TYR A 176 -1.54 19.71 -2.00
CA TYR A 176 -2.50 20.09 -0.97
C TYR A 176 -2.01 21.20 -0.04
N ARG A 177 -1.08 22.03 -0.49
CA ARG A 177 -0.55 23.17 0.29
C ARG A 177 -1.69 23.99 0.94
N GLY A 178 -1.59 24.16 2.27
CA GLY A 178 -2.62 24.83 3.09
C GLY A 178 -3.88 23.99 3.34
N GLY A 179 -3.96 22.77 2.83
CA GLY A 179 -5.08 21.84 2.99
C GLY A 179 -4.95 20.89 4.18
N TYR A 180 -3.93 21.03 5.01
CA TYR A 180 -3.71 20.24 6.20
C TYR A 180 -3.17 21.10 7.35
N ARG A 181 -3.26 20.57 8.58
CA ARG A 181 -2.67 21.18 9.78
C ARG A 181 -1.18 20.91 9.81
N ASP A 182 -0.81 19.65 9.78
CA ASP A 182 0.57 19.13 9.80
C ASP A 182 0.64 17.75 9.15
N LEU A 183 1.86 17.26 8.93
CA LEU A 183 2.16 15.94 8.38
C LEU A 183 2.82 15.08 9.46
N VAL A 184 2.34 13.85 9.61
CA VAL A 184 2.89 12.88 10.56
C VAL A 184 3.44 11.68 9.80
N PRO A 185 4.73 11.36 9.93
CA PRO A 185 5.31 10.19 9.28
C PRO A 185 4.93 8.92 10.06
N ILE A 186 4.00 8.14 9.51
CA ILE A 186 3.68 6.81 10.01
C ILE A 186 3.70 5.86 8.82
N PRO A 187 4.68 4.94 8.74
CA PRO A 187 4.79 4.02 7.62
C PRO A 187 3.68 2.97 7.61
N VAL A 188 3.63 2.17 6.57
CA VAL A 188 2.78 0.97 6.56
C VAL A 188 3.38 -0.06 7.51
N GLY A 189 2.52 -0.69 8.34
CA GLY A 189 2.91 -1.78 9.20
C GLY A 189 2.76 -3.15 8.52
N VAL A 190 3.65 -4.07 8.87
CA VAL A 190 3.58 -5.47 8.49
C VAL A 190 3.49 -6.36 9.73
N ASP A 191 2.96 -7.56 9.55
CA ASP A 191 2.95 -8.59 10.59
C ASP A 191 4.10 -9.57 10.35
N PRO A 192 5.24 -9.46 11.08
CA PRO A 192 6.39 -10.32 10.86
C PRO A 192 6.10 -11.79 11.17
N ALA A 193 5.24 -12.09 12.14
CA ALA A 193 4.91 -13.46 12.51
C ALA A 193 4.15 -14.15 11.37
N TRP A 194 3.19 -13.45 10.78
CA TRP A 194 2.46 -13.97 9.62
C TRP A 194 3.38 -14.21 8.42
N VAL A 195 4.24 -13.25 8.09
CA VAL A 195 5.15 -13.36 6.95
C VAL A 195 6.16 -14.50 7.13
N ARG A 196 6.72 -14.65 8.33
CA ARG A 196 7.72 -15.68 8.66
C ARG A 196 7.14 -17.08 8.78
N GLY A 197 5.81 -17.23 8.83
CA GLY A 197 5.11 -18.52 8.83
C GLY A 197 5.05 -19.21 7.47
N GLY A 198 5.74 -18.68 6.44
CA GLY A 198 5.79 -19.27 5.11
C GLY A 198 6.59 -20.57 5.03
N ASP A 199 6.19 -21.46 4.10
CA ASP A 199 6.86 -22.71 3.75
C ASP A 199 7.42 -22.60 2.34
N ALA A 200 8.75 -22.72 2.21
CA ALA A 200 9.45 -22.58 0.93
C ALA A 200 9.07 -23.68 -0.07
N THR A 201 8.77 -24.91 0.39
CA THR A 201 8.36 -26.01 -0.48
C THR A 201 7.00 -25.72 -1.12
N VAL A 202 6.05 -25.21 -0.32
CA VAL A 202 4.76 -24.76 -0.82
C VAL A 202 4.93 -23.59 -1.80
N GLY A 203 5.78 -22.63 -1.47
CA GLY A 203 6.08 -21.48 -2.32
C GLY A 203 6.67 -21.87 -3.67
N ARG A 204 7.64 -22.80 -3.71
CA ARG A 204 8.22 -23.33 -4.96
C ARG A 204 7.19 -24.06 -5.82
N LYS A 205 6.32 -24.84 -5.18
CA LYS A 205 5.21 -25.51 -5.87
C LYS A 205 4.23 -24.51 -6.47
N LEU A 206 3.87 -23.45 -5.74
CA LEU A 206 3.01 -22.36 -6.24
C LEU A 206 3.67 -21.62 -7.41
N ALA A 207 4.96 -21.34 -7.32
CA ALA A 207 5.71 -20.68 -8.39
C ALA A 207 5.89 -21.57 -9.63
N GLY A 208 5.88 -22.90 -9.47
CA GLY A 208 6.03 -23.87 -10.57
C GLY A 208 7.43 -23.83 -11.21
N VAL A 209 8.49 -23.61 -10.43
CA VAL A 209 9.85 -23.37 -10.96
C VAL A 209 10.92 -24.33 -10.40
N GLY A 210 10.53 -25.35 -9.64
CA GLY A 210 11.47 -26.33 -9.05
C GLY A 210 12.51 -25.65 -8.15
N ASP A 211 13.79 -26.01 -8.31
CA ASP A 211 14.92 -25.48 -7.52
C ASP A 211 15.54 -24.20 -8.09
N ALA A 212 14.96 -23.64 -9.13
CA ALA A 212 15.46 -22.43 -9.77
C ALA A 212 15.52 -21.23 -8.79
N PRO A 213 16.49 -20.33 -8.94
CA PRO A 213 16.47 -19.04 -8.22
C PRO A 213 15.21 -18.24 -8.59
N ILE A 214 14.49 -17.77 -7.56
CA ILE A 214 13.25 -17.02 -7.73
C ILE A 214 13.51 -15.54 -7.49
N LEU A 215 13.36 -14.73 -8.55
CA LEU A 215 13.22 -13.28 -8.47
C LEU A 215 11.73 -13.01 -8.32
N LEU A 216 11.28 -12.74 -7.10
CA LEU A 216 9.86 -12.56 -6.81
C LEU A 216 9.48 -11.08 -6.97
N SER A 217 8.34 -10.80 -7.60
CA SER A 217 7.74 -9.48 -7.66
C SER A 217 6.27 -9.56 -7.24
N VAL A 218 5.94 -8.97 -6.09
CA VAL A 218 4.59 -9.01 -5.52
C VAL A 218 3.84 -7.71 -5.77
N GLY A 219 2.61 -7.82 -6.24
CA GLY A 219 1.69 -6.69 -6.42
C GLY A 219 1.06 -6.64 -7.80
N HIS A 220 -0.06 -5.93 -7.91
CA HIS A 220 -0.76 -5.76 -9.18
C HIS A 220 0.14 -5.09 -10.23
N VAL A 221 0.09 -5.60 -11.46
CA VAL A 221 0.79 -5.00 -12.60
C VAL A 221 -0.12 -3.96 -13.23
N ILE A 222 0.29 -2.71 -13.15
CA ILE A 222 -0.41 -1.52 -13.66
C ILE A 222 0.62 -0.62 -14.36
N PRO A 223 0.23 0.40 -15.14
CA PRO A 223 1.18 1.26 -15.85
C PRO A 223 2.25 1.94 -14.99
N LEU A 224 2.00 2.16 -13.68
CA LEU A 224 2.98 2.69 -12.75
C LEU A 224 3.93 1.62 -12.17
N ARG A 225 3.60 0.34 -12.37
CA ARG A 225 4.31 -0.84 -11.85
C ARG A 225 4.28 -1.92 -12.92
N ASP A 226 4.86 -1.63 -14.08
CA ASP A 226 4.69 -2.41 -15.30
C ASP A 226 5.63 -3.63 -15.43
N ARG A 227 6.67 -3.73 -14.61
CA ARG A 227 7.70 -4.79 -14.63
C ARG A 227 8.57 -4.81 -15.89
N VAL A 228 8.48 -3.82 -16.76
CA VAL A 228 9.24 -3.79 -18.02
C VAL A 228 10.74 -3.74 -17.75
N GLY A 229 11.22 -2.87 -16.85
CA GLY A 229 12.65 -2.79 -16.55
C GLY A 229 13.21 -4.05 -15.89
N LEU A 230 12.40 -4.79 -15.06
CA LEU A 230 12.81 -6.10 -14.56
C LEU A 230 13.02 -7.08 -15.70
N VAL A 231 12.08 -7.12 -16.65
CA VAL A 231 12.20 -7.98 -17.84
C VAL A 231 13.40 -7.57 -18.70
N GLU A 232 13.66 -6.28 -18.86
CA GLU A 232 14.83 -5.78 -19.60
C GLU A 232 16.17 -6.07 -18.91
N ALA A 233 16.19 -6.20 -17.58
CA ALA A 233 17.36 -6.62 -16.82
C ALA A 233 17.63 -8.12 -16.89
N LEU A 234 16.60 -8.94 -17.16
CA LEU A 234 16.73 -10.42 -17.14
C LEU A 234 17.75 -11.01 -18.11
N PRO A 235 17.95 -10.55 -19.37
CA PRO A 235 18.94 -11.11 -20.27
C PRO A 235 20.34 -11.17 -19.65
N ALA A 236 20.76 -10.11 -18.94
CA ALA A 236 22.04 -10.10 -18.25
C ALA A 236 22.09 -11.09 -17.07
N VAL A 237 20.98 -11.24 -16.34
CA VAL A 237 20.86 -12.22 -15.27
C VAL A 237 20.91 -13.64 -15.84
N LEU A 238 20.16 -13.94 -16.88
CA LEU A 238 20.06 -15.26 -17.48
C LEU A 238 21.37 -15.72 -18.14
N ALA A 239 22.19 -14.78 -18.61
CA ALA A 239 23.52 -15.10 -19.14
C ALA A 239 24.45 -15.73 -18.09
N ARG A 240 24.26 -15.40 -16.80
CA ARG A 240 25.06 -15.96 -15.68
C ARG A 240 24.28 -17.03 -14.89
N HIS A 241 22.99 -16.86 -14.76
CA HIS A 241 22.07 -17.72 -14.01
C HIS A 241 20.92 -18.19 -14.92
N PRO A 242 21.15 -19.08 -15.89
CA PRO A 242 20.16 -19.49 -16.89
C PRO A 242 18.92 -20.17 -16.29
N GLY A 243 19.06 -20.69 -15.07
CA GLY A 243 17.97 -21.26 -14.29
C GLY A 243 17.05 -20.21 -13.62
N ALA A 244 17.46 -18.94 -13.50
CA ALA A 244 16.68 -17.93 -12.76
C ALA A 244 15.29 -17.69 -13.37
N ARG A 245 14.31 -17.41 -12.53
CA ARG A 245 12.92 -17.15 -12.96
C ARG A 245 12.38 -15.91 -12.28
N LEU A 246 11.79 -15.01 -13.07
CA LEU A 246 10.99 -13.90 -12.57
C LEU A 246 9.57 -14.41 -12.31
N VAL A 247 9.17 -14.43 -11.07
CA VAL A 247 7.82 -14.82 -10.62
C VAL A 247 7.04 -13.58 -10.23
N VAL A 248 5.93 -13.32 -10.91
CA VAL A 248 5.09 -12.13 -10.69
C VAL A 248 3.77 -12.56 -10.05
N ALA A 249 3.56 -12.21 -8.78
CA ALA A 249 2.37 -12.53 -8.01
C ALA A 249 1.48 -11.30 -7.86
N GLY A 250 0.40 -11.23 -8.61
CA GLY A 250 -0.57 -10.13 -8.62
C GLY A 250 -1.39 -10.09 -9.89
N LYS A 251 -2.59 -9.50 -9.82
CA LYS A 251 -3.45 -9.37 -11.01
C LYS A 251 -2.76 -8.51 -12.06
N VAL A 252 -2.72 -9.00 -13.28
CA VAL A 252 -2.13 -8.31 -14.42
C VAL A 252 -3.21 -7.49 -15.12
N TYR A 253 -3.15 -6.17 -14.97
CA TYR A 253 -4.00 -5.22 -15.70
C TYR A 253 -3.27 -4.60 -16.88
N TYR A 254 -1.93 -4.75 -16.93
CA TYR A 254 -1.07 -4.17 -17.95
C TYR A 254 0.02 -5.18 -18.33
N ASP A 255 -0.08 -5.76 -19.52
CA ASP A 255 0.67 -6.93 -19.97
C ASP A 255 1.93 -6.63 -20.79
N VAL A 256 2.33 -5.38 -20.88
CA VAL A 256 3.48 -4.94 -21.69
C VAL A 256 4.76 -5.69 -21.37
N PHE A 257 4.98 -6.02 -20.09
CA PHE A 257 6.15 -6.78 -19.67
C PHE A 257 6.19 -8.22 -20.27
N LEU A 258 5.03 -8.84 -20.49
CA LEU A 258 4.95 -10.16 -21.12
C LEU A 258 5.34 -10.09 -22.60
N ARG A 259 4.80 -9.11 -23.31
CA ARG A 259 5.18 -8.86 -24.73
C ARG A 259 6.68 -8.54 -24.84
N ARG A 260 7.20 -7.76 -23.89
CA ARG A 260 8.63 -7.44 -23.85
C ARG A 260 9.49 -8.68 -23.61
N ALA A 261 9.05 -9.60 -22.77
CA ALA A 261 9.71 -10.88 -22.55
C ALA A 261 9.72 -11.77 -23.83
N GLU A 262 8.63 -11.75 -24.60
CA GLU A 262 8.54 -12.44 -25.89
C GLU A 262 9.51 -11.82 -26.92
N GLU A 263 9.52 -10.49 -27.05
CA GLU A 263 10.44 -9.75 -27.94
C GLU A 263 11.92 -10.07 -27.65
N LEU A 264 12.27 -10.24 -26.36
CA LEU A 264 13.62 -10.58 -25.92
C LEU A 264 13.92 -12.07 -25.97
N GLY A 265 12.97 -12.93 -26.33
CA GLY A 265 13.14 -14.40 -26.38
C GLY A 265 13.27 -15.06 -25.02
N ILE A 266 12.84 -14.41 -23.95
CA ILE A 266 12.97 -14.87 -22.55
C ILE A 266 11.63 -15.14 -21.86
N ALA A 267 10.55 -15.28 -22.61
CA ALA A 267 9.22 -15.55 -22.04
C ALA A 267 9.22 -16.80 -21.14
N TYR A 268 10.05 -17.79 -21.43
CA TYR A 268 10.23 -19.00 -20.61
C TYR A 268 10.72 -18.73 -19.19
N ALA A 269 11.40 -17.60 -18.96
CA ALA A 269 11.95 -17.21 -17.66
C ALA A 269 10.98 -16.33 -16.84
N VAL A 270 9.84 -15.94 -17.40
CA VAL A 270 8.83 -15.09 -16.74
C VAL A 270 7.58 -15.91 -16.40
N ARG A 271 7.19 -15.90 -15.13
CA ARG A 271 6.07 -16.68 -14.58
C ARG A 271 5.04 -15.77 -13.92
N PRO A 272 4.05 -15.28 -14.67
CA PRO A 272 2.93 -14.53 -14.10
C PRO A 272 1.97 -15.52 -13.40
N LEU A 273 1.78 -15.37 -12.08
CA LEU A 273 0.85 -16.19 -11.30
C LEU A 273 -0.58 -15.62 -11.31
N GLY A 274 -0.74 -14.37 -11.77
CA GLY A 274 -2.01 -13.68 -11.64
C GLY A 274 -2.34 -13.33 -10.18
N ALA A 275 -3.62 -13.12 -9.88
CA ALA A 275 -4.07 -12.88 -8.52
C ALA A 275 -3.91 -14.15 -7.68
N VAL A 276 -3.14 -14.06 -6.60
CA VAL A 276 -2.98 -15.16 -5.62
C VAL A 276 -3.66 -14.80 -4.31
N PRO A 277 -4.16 -15.78 -3.54
CA PRO A 277 -4.64 -15.55 -2.18
C PRO A 277 -3.56 -14.89 -1.31
N LYS A 278 -3.94 -13.99 -0.40
CA LYS A 278 -2.99 -13.35 0.51
C LYS A 278 -2.18 -14.37 1.32
N SER A 279 -2.80 -15.49 1.72
CA SER A 279 -2.15 -16.59 2.43
C SER A 279 -1.01 -17.25 1.65
N SER A 280 -0.94 -17.08 0.33
CA SER A 280 0.16 -17.60 -0.50
C SER A 280 1.43 -16.73 -0.43
N ILE A 281 1.32 -15.47 -0.04
CA ILE A 281 2.46 -14.53 -0.04
C ILE A 281 3.59 -14.97 0.89
N PRO A 282 3.35 -15.39 2.15
CA PRO A 282 4.42 -15.89 3.01
C PRO A 282 5.17 -17.08 2.40
N HIS A 283 4.48 -18.00 1.75
CA HIS A 283 5.08 -19.16 1.10
C HIS A 283 5.95 -18.75 -0.09
N LEU A 284 5.47 -17.84 -0.93
CA LEU A 284 6.26 -17.33 -2.05
C LEU A 284 7.49 -16.55 -1.58
N LEU A 285 7.38 -15.75 -0.51
CA LEU A 285 8.52 -15.07 0.10
C LEU A 285 9.52 -16.05 0.69
N ALA A 286 9.06 -17.09 1.40
CA ALA A 286 9.95 -18.14 1.94
C ALA A 286 10.74 -18.88 0.85
N ALA A 287 10.19 -18.97 -0.38
CA ALA A 287 10.83 -19.60 -1.53
C ALA A 287 11.72 -18.63 -2.34
N ALA A 288 11.55 -17.31 -2.16
CA ALA A 288 12.22 -16.29 -2.96
C ALA A 288 13.73 -16.21 -2.67
N THR A 289 14.55 -16.08 -3.71
CA THR A 289 15.96 -15.74 -3.60
C THR A 289 16.14 -14.25 -3.34
N LEU A 290 15.31 -13.43 -3.97
CA LEU A 290 15.20 -12.00 -3.74
C LEU A 290 13.79 -11.52 -4.10
N GLU A 291 13.41 -10.36 -3.55
CA GLU A 291 12.25 -9.60 -4.01
C GLU A 291 12.72 -8.42 -4.86
N SER A 292 12.07 -8.21 -5.98
CA SER A 292 12.38 -7.08 -6.83
C SER A 292 11.13 -6.31 -7.21
N HIS A 293 11.17 -5.02 -6.92
CA HIS A 293 10.03 -4.14 -7.05
C HIS A 293 10.36 -2.96 -7.97
N GLU A 294 9.64 -2.87 -9.06
CA GLU A 294 9.54 -1.66 -9.86
C GLU A 294 8.30 -0.88 -9.39
N GLN A 295 8.34 -0.28 -8.25
CA GLN A 295 7.37 0.77 -7.96
C GLN A 295 7.99 2.05 -8.45
N GLY A 296 7.32 2.69 -9.39
CA GLY A 296 7.78 3.89 -10.06
C GLY A 296 8.65 4.85 -9.29
N ASP A 297 8.61 4.90 -7.97
CA ASP A 297 9.48 5.77 -7.17
C ASP A 297 9.53 5.39 -5.68
N GLY A 298 9.09 4.20 -5.24
CA GLY A 298 9.07 3.95 -3.81
C GLY A 298 8.93 2.49 -3.40
N LEU A 299 9.32 2.22 -2.19
CA LEU A 299 9.19 0.93 -1.53
C LEU A 299 7.84 0.88 -0.80
N GLY A 300 7.11 -0.23 -0.96
CA GLY A 300 5.77 -0.39 -0.40
C GLY A 300 5.63 -1.61 0.50
N THR A 301 4.39 -2.01 0.77
CA THR A 301 4.06 -3.12 1.66
C THR A 301 4.75 -4.42 1.26
N ALA A 302 4.80 -4.76 -0.04
CA ALA A 302 5.43 -5.99 -0.50
C ALA A 302 6.94 -6.03 -0.19
N THR A 303 7.63 -4.88 -0.34
CA THR A 303 9.02 -4.74 0.06
C THR A 303 9.22 -4.94 1.56
N LEU A 304 8.36 -4.32 2.38
CA LEU A 304 8.42 -4.48 3.84
C LEU A 304 8.11 -5.93 4.25
N GLU A 305 7.18 -6.61 3.58
CA GLU A 305 6.88 -8.02 3.79
C GLU A 305 8.10 -8.90 3.40
N ALA A 306 8.78 -8.60 2.30
CA ALA A 306 10.01 -9.30 1.90
C ALA A 306 11.13 -9.11 2.92
N MET A 307 11.37 -7.87 3.36
CA MET A 307 12.34 -7.58 4.42
C MET A 307 11.98 -8.29 5.73
N ALA A 308 10.70 -8.34 6.12
CA ALA A 308 10.22 -9.07 7.29
C ALA A 308 10.51 -10.57 7.21
N ALA A 309 10.40 -11.16 6.00
CA ALA A 309 10.78 -12.54 5.73
C ALA A 309 12.30 -12.76 5.77
N GLY A 310 13.10 -11.71 5.71
CA GLY A 310 14.55 -11.77 5.54
C GLY A 310 14.98 -12.04 4.09
N VAL A 311 14.11 -11.69 3.15
CA VAL A 311 14.39 -11.79 1.72
C VAL A 311 15.10 -10.52 1.25
N PRO A 312 16.26 -10.65 0.56
CA PRO A 312 16.95 -9.50 -0.02
C PRO A 312 16.07 -8.71 -0.97
N VAL A 313 16.12 -7.38 -0.86
CA VAL A 313 15.34 -6.48 -1.71
C VAL A 313 16.23 -5.77 -2.71
N VAL A 314 15.89 -5.86 -3.98
CA VAL A 314 16.55 -5.17 -5.09
C VAL A 314 15.50 -4.39 -5.89
N GLY A 315 15.73 -3.12 -6.18
CA GLY A 315 14.74 -2.38 -6.98
C GLY A 315 15.11 -0.95 -7.30
N TRP A 316 14.16 -0.24 -7.85
CA TRP A 316 14.23 1.21 -8.00
C TRP A 316 13.64 1.90 -6.79
N GLY A 317 14.33 2.89 -6.26
CA GLY A 317 13.83 3.61 -5.10
C GLY A 317 14.81 4.63 -4.55
N ARG A 318 14.42 5.21 -3.42
CA ARG A 318 15.20 6.20 -2.68
C ARG A 318 15.55 5.62 -1.31
N LEU A 319 16.78 5.92 -0.83
CA LEU A 319 17.18 5.49 0.52
C LEU A 319 16.44 6.23 1.64
N ASP A 320 15.93 7.44 1.36
CA ASP A 320 15.08 8.22 2.25
C ASP A 320 13.57 7.94 2.07
N ASN A 321 13.22 6.75 1.55
CA ASN A 321 11.84 6.39 1.25
C ASN A 321 10.90 6.51 2.46
N PHE A 322 11.37 6.14 3.64
CA PHE A 322 10.57 6.19 4.86
C PHE A 322 11.00 7.37 5.73
N PRO A 323 10.16 8.41 5.90
CA PRO A 323 10.51 9.56 6.73
C PRO A 323 10.83 9.12 8.17
N GLY A 324 12.01 9.51 8.65
CA GLY A 324 12.51 9.13 9.98
C GLY A 324 13.26 7.79 10.04
N VAL A 325 13.33 7.02 8.94
CA VAL A 325 14.09 5.76 8.86
C VAL A 325 14.96 5.78 7.61
N ALA A 326 16.27 5.88 7.78
CA ALA A 326 17.22 5.83 6.67
C ALA A 326 17.55 4.38 6.31
N LEU A 327 17.42 4.07 5.02
CA LEU A 327 17.90 2.79 4.46
C LEU A 327 19.36 2.93 4.03
N ARG A 328 20.12 1.84 4.14
CA ARG A 328 21.51 1.78 3.66
C ARG A 328 21.61 0.93 2.41
N ASP A 329 22.18 1.49 1.35
CA ASP A 329 22.44 0.73 0.13
C ASP A 329 23.52 -0.33 0.40
N GLY A 330 23.20 -1.60 0.08
CA GLY A 330 24.06 -2.75 0.42
C GLY A 330 23.94 -3.20 1.89
N GLY A 331 23.16 -2.48 2.71
CA GLY A 331 22.79 -2.88 4.07
C GLY A 331 21.45 -3.59 4.09
N GLU A 332 20.36 -2.86 4.10
CA GLU A 332 18.99 -3.42 4.13
C GLU A 332 18.41 -3.66 2.73
N VAL A 333 18.90 -2.95 1.72
CA VAL A 333 18.38 -2.96 0.34
C VAL A 333 19.49 -2.72 -0.68
N LEU A 334 19.23 -3.08 -1.95
CA LEU A 334 20.04 -2.66 -3.10
C LEU A 334 19.16 -1.85 -4.03
N LEU A 335 19.34 -0.54 -4.05
CA LEU A 335 18.51 0.36 -4.85
C LEU A 335 19.31 1.02 -5.97
N THR A 336 18.63 1.30 -7.07
CA THR A 336 19.14 2.10 -8.18
C THR A 336 18.06 3.08 -8.63
N HIS A 337 18.42 4.02 -9.49
CA HIS A 337 17.50 5.02 -9.99
C HIS A 337 16.50 4.40 -10.97
N ARG A 338 15.30 4.95 -11.01
CA ARG A 338 14.29 4.54 -11.98
C ARG A 338 14.81 4.64 -13.41
N GLY A 339 14.63 3.57 -14.19
CA GLY A 339 15.08 3.48 -15.58
C GLY A 339 16.54 3.06 -15.76
N ASP A 340 17.30 2.90 -14.68
CA ASP A 340 18.64 2.35 -14.73
C ASP A 340 18.57 0.82 -14.80
N VAL A 341 18.28 0.29 -15.98
CA VAL A 341 18.19 -1.16 -16.25
C VAL A 341 19.54 -1.86 -16.08
N PRO A 342 20.67 -1.33 -16.57
CA PRO A 342 21.97 -1.94 -16.32
C PRO A 342 22.33 -2.01 -14.83
N GLY A 343 22.09 -0.93 -14.08
CA GLY A 343 22.31 -0.92 -12.64
C GLY A 343 21.42 -1.92 -11.90
N LEU A 344 20.14 -2.05 -12.30
CA LEU A 344 19.23 -3.05 -11.75
C LEU A 344 19.78 -4.46 -12.00
N ALA A 345 20.21 -4.77 -13.22
CA ALA A 345 20.80 -6.08 -13.56
C ALA A 345 22.04 -6.39 -12.71
N GLN A 346 22.94 -5.42 -12.51
CA GLN A 346 24.11 -5.59 -11.65
C GLN A 346 23.74 -5.91 -10.20
N ARG A 347 22.71 -5.24 -9.66
CA ARG A 347 22.25 -5.45 -8.30
C ARG A 347 21.56 -6.80 -8.12
N LEU A 348 20.78 -7.25 -9.11
CA LEU A 348 20.20 -8.59 -9.13
C LEU A 348 21.30 -9.67 -9.14
N LEU A 349 22.31 -9.48 -9.99
CA LEU A 349 23.47 -10.38 -10.05
C LEU A 349 24.25 -10.41 -8.74
N ARG A 350 24.45 -9.27 -8.08
CA ARG A 350 25.15 -9.22 -6.79
C ARG A 350 24.49 -10.14 -5.74
N VAL A 351 23.17 -10.17 -5.67
CA VAL A 351 22.45 -11.06 -4.75
C VAL A 351 22.59 -12.52 -5.15
N LEU A 352 22.53 -12.83 -6.45
CA LEU A 352 22.61 -14.19 -6.95
C LEU A 352 24.04 -14.77 -6.87
N ASP A 353 25.07 -13.94 -7.04
CA ASP A 353 26.47 -14.34 -7.05
C ASP A 353 27.05 -14.49 -5.64
N ASP A 354 26.52 -13.77 -4.65
CA ASP A 354 27.00 -13.78 -3.26
C ASP A 354 25.87 -14.10 -2.27
N PRO A 355 25.53 -15.38 -2.09
CA PRO A 355 24.48 -15.80 -1.16
C PRO A 355 24.76 -15.44 0.32
N GLN A 356 26.04 -15.23 0.69
CA GLN A 356 26.40 -14.84 2.05
C GLN A 356 26.02 -13.38 2.31
N SER A 357 26.47 -12.47 1.46
CA SER A 357 26.07 -11.06 1.54
C SER A 357 24.56 -10.85 1.41
N ALA A 358 23.90 -11.67 0.58
CA ALA A 358 22.45 -11.69 0.44
C ALA A 358 21.73 -12.04 1.76
N ARG A 359 22.21 -13.06 2.48
CA ARG A 359 21.66 -13.42 3.79
C ARG A 359 21.85 -12.30 4.82
N GLU A 360 23.05 -11.74 4.90
CA GLU A 360 23.36 -10.61 5.80
C GLU A 360 22.45 -9.42 5.54
N MET A 361 22.19 -9.08 4.27
CA MET A 361 21.25 -8.04 3.88
C MET A 361 19.81 -8.39 4.32
N GLY A 362 19.37 -9.63 4.14
CA GLY A 362 18.07 -10.09 4.62
C GLY A 362 17.92 -9.98 6.14
N GLU A 363 18.96 -10.30 6.90
CA GLU A 363 18.97 -10.15 8.37
C GLU A 363 18.91 -8.68 8.80
N CYS A 364 19.66 -7.79 8.14
CA CYS A 364 19.58 -6.35 8.36
C CYS A 364 18.17 -5.81 8.05
N GLY A 365 17.57 -6.25 6.94
CA GLY A 365 16.20 -5.91 6.57
C GLY A 365 15.20 -6.35 7.63
N ARG A 366 15.33 -7.59 8.11
CA ARG A 366 14.47 -8.14 9.18
C ARG A 366 14.60 -7.33 10.48
N ALA A 367 15.81 -7.01 10.90
CA ALA A 367 16.06 -6.21 12.10
C ALA A 367 15.43 -4.82 11.99
N LEU A 368 15.52 -4.18 10.81
CA LEU A 368 14.90 -2.89 10.55
C LEU A 368 13.36 -2.95 10.66
N ILE A 369 12.74 -4.02 10.12
CA ILE A 369 11.29 -4.22 10.22
C ILE A 369 10.87 -4.37 11.70
N ASP A 370 11.56 -5.22 12.46
CA ASP A 370 11.26 -5.45 13.88
C ASP A 370 11.41 -4.17 14.70
N ALA A 371 12.36 -3.30 14.33
CA ALA A 371 12.61 -2.03 15.00
C ALA A 371 11.58 -0.94 14.67
N HIS A 372 11.02 -0.89 13.44
CA HIS A 372 10.31 0.30 12.98
C HIS A 372 8.96 0.04 12.28
N PHE A 373 8.73 -1.14 11.70
CA PHE A 373 7.63 -1.37 10.76
C PHE A 373 6.66 -2.47 11.17
N THR A 374 6.70 -2.93 12.42
CA THR A 374 5.69 -3.89 12.88
C THR A 374 4.32 -3.25 12.96
N LEU A 375 3.26 -4.02 12.69
CA LEU A 375 1.89 -3.53 12.77
C LEU A 375 1.56 -2.95 14.14
N GLU A 376 2.12 -3.51 15.23
CA GLU A 376 1.95 -2.98 16.60
C GLU A 376 2.53 -1.59 16.76
N ARG A 377 3.77 -1.36 16.32
CA ARG A 377 4.40 -0.03 16.37
C ARG A 377 3.63 1.01 15.57
N VAL A 378 3.17 0.61 14.39
CA VAL A 378 2.37 1.49 13.53
C VAL A 378 1.03 1.81 14.18
N LEU A 379 0.41 0.82 14.85
CA LEU A 379 -0.83 1.01 15.60
C LEU A 379 -0.62 1.97 16.79
N ASP A 380 0.46 1.80 17.55
CA ASP A 380 0.79 2.68 18.68
C ASP A 380 1.02 4.12 18.20
N ALA A 381 1.78 4.31 17.11
CA ALA A 381 2.00 5.63 16.53
C ALA A 381 0.71 6.32 16.06
N HIS A 382 -0.25 5.55 15.53
CA HIS A 382 -1.58 6.09 15.21
C HIS A 382 -2.36 6.47 16.45
N LEU A 383 -2.35 5.64 17.52
CA LEU A 383 -3.05 5.93 18.76
C LEU A 383 -2.47 7.15 19.49
N ASP A 384 -1.15 7.28 19.53
CA ASP A 384 -0.47 8.46 20.08
C ASP A 384 -0.91 9.73 19.31
N THR A 385 -0.90 9.64 17.97
CA THR A 385 -1.33 10.76 17.10
C THR A 385 -2.80 11.13 17.31
N LEU A 386 -3.69 10.13 17.48
CA LEU A 386 -5.11 10.37 17.78
C LEU A 386 -5.32 10.95 19.19
N GLY A 387 -4.53 10.50 20.16
CA GLY A 387 -4.49 11.04 21.52
C GLY A 387 -4.08 12.52 21.53
N ASP A 388 -3.01 12.87 20.83
CA ASP A 388 -2.53 14.25 20.70
C ASP A 388 -3.57 15.15 20.02
N LEU A 389 -4.23 14.67 18.99
CA LEU A 389 -5.28 15.38 18.30
C LEU A 389 -6.44 15.70 19.24
N ARG A 390 -6.89 14.71 20.02
CA ARG A 390 -7.94 14.88 21.03
C ARG A 390 -7.56 15.90 22.09
N ALA A 391 -6.32 15.84 22.59
CA ALA A 391 -5.85 16.75 23.63
C ALA A 391 -5.68 18.21 23.17
N SER A 392 -5.59 18.42 21.84
CA SER A 392 -5.38 19.74 21.21
C SER A 392 -6.69 20.45 20.83
N THR A 393 -7.84 19.85 21.13
CA THR A 393 -9.21 20.34 20.87
C THR A 393 -9.87 20.74 22.17
#